data_ac3f27ff5c118a5d13bd095f638a259d
#
_entry.id   ac3f27ff5c118a5d13bd095f638a259d
#
_cell.length_a   1.000
_cell.length_b   1.000
_cell.length_c   1.000
_cell.angle_alpha   90.00
_cell.angle_beta   90.00
_cell.angle_gamma   90.00
#
_symmetry.space_group_name_H-M   'P 1'
#
loop_
_entity.id
_entity.type
_entity.pdbx_description
1 polymer ?
#
loop_
_entity_poly.entity_id
_entity_poly.type
_entity_poly.pdbx_seq_one_letter_code
_entity_poly.pdbx_strand_id
1 'polypeptide(L)' 'MKVLIVGSGGREHAIAWKISQNPKVNKIFAAPGNAYNKVIKNCENVNLKTSDDILNFALKEKIDLTIVGSEELL' A
#
# COMPACT_ATOMS: atom_id res chain seq x y z
N MET A 1 5.30 8.42 -8.82
CA MET A 1 4.46 7.19 -8.85
C MET A 1 3.81 6.98 -7.50
N LYS A 2 2.52 6.71 -7.50
CA LYS A 2 1.79 6.32 -6.30
C LYS A 2 1.58 4.82 -6.30
N VAL A 3 1.86 4.18 -5.17
CA VAL A 3 1.77 2.72 -5.05
C VAL A 3 0.81 2.36 -3.93
N LEU A 4 -0.06 1.39 -4.17
CA LEU A 4 -0.95 0.84 -3.16
C LEU A 4 -0.52 -0.60 -2.87
N ILE A 5 -0.29 -0.91 -1.60
CA ILE A 5 0.05 -2.26 -1.16
C ILE A 5 -1.11 -2.80 -0.36
N VAL A 6 -1.66 -3.93 -0.78
CA VAL A 6 -2.78 -4.56 -0.10
C VAL A 6 -2.26 -5.70 0.77
N GLY A 7 -2.44 -5.56 2.08
CA GLY A 7 -1.98 -6.52 3.05
C GLY A 7 -1.53 -5.84 4.34
N SER A 8 -1.27 -6.62 5.39
CA SER A 8 -0.91 -6.07 6.70
C SER A 8 0.24 -6.79 7.39
N GLY A 9 0.82 -7.79 6.74
CA GLY A 9 1.88 -8.60 7.34
C GLY A 9 3.26 -7.98 7.21
N GLY A 10 4.24 -8.69 7.77
CA GLY A 10 5.64 -8.25 7.71
C GLY A 10 6.19 -8.20 6.31
N ARG A 11 5.70 -9.07 5.41
CA ARG A 11 6.14 -9.08 4.02
C ARG A 11 5.71 -7.79 3.30
N GLU A 12 4.50 -7.35 3.55
CA GLU A 12 3.98 -6.10 2.97
C GLU A 12 4.76 -4.90 3.50
N HIS A 13 5.11 -4.92 4.79
CA HIS A 13 5.95 -3.89 5.37
C HIS A 13 7.33 -3.84 4.69
N ALA A 14 7.94 -5.01 4.49
CA ALA A 14 9.25 -5.10 3.85
C ALA A 14 9.20 -4.57 2.41
N ILE A 15 8.14 -4.89 1.68
CA ILE A 15 7.94 -4.38 0.32
C ILE A 15 7.82 -2.85 0.34
N ALA A 16 7.01 -2.32 1.25
CA ALA A 16 6.81 -0.88 1.37
C ALA A 16 8.14 -0.17 1.67
N TRP A 17 8.92 -0.73 2.60
CA TRP A 17 10.21 -0.15 2.95
C TRP A 17 11.16 -0.14 1.75
N LYS A 18 11.19 -1.25 1.02
CA LYS A 18 12.10 -1.37 -0.14
C LYS A 18 11.74 -0.38 -1.23
N ILE A 19 10.46 -0.30 -1.60
CA ILE A 19 10.06 0.60 -2.68
C ILE A 19 10.09 2.07 -2.27
N SER A 20 10.01 2.37 -0.96
CA SER A 20 10.11 3.75 -0.48
C SER A 20 11.47 4.38 -0.80
N GLN A 21 12.47 3.56 -1.05
CA GLN A 21 13.81 4.02 -1.38
C GLN A 21 13.96 4.41 -2.85
N ASN A 22 12.97 4.06 -3.67
CA ASN A 22 13.00 4.42 -5.09
C ASN A 22 12.55 5.88 -5.26
N PRO A 23 13.40 6.75 -5.84
CA PRO A 23 13.05 8.16 -5.99
C PRO A 23 11.85 8.42 -6.89
N LYS A 24 11.45 7.45 -7.69
CA LYS A 24 10.25 7.57 -8.53
C LYS A 24 8.95 7.33 -7.77
N VAL A 25 9.02 6.79 -6.56
CA VAL A 25 7.85 6.54 -5.73
C VAL A 25 7.61 7.77 -4.85
N ASN A 26 6.51 8.47 -5.11
CA ASN A 26 6.14 9.69 -4.39
C ASN A 26 5.35 9.41 -3.12
N LYS A 27 4.48 8.39 -3.17
CA LYS A 27 3.58 8.07 -2.09
C LYS A 27 3.26 6.59 -2.10
N ILE A 28 3.20 6.01 -0.90
CA ILE A 28 2.82 4.60 -0.71
C ILE A 28 1.62 4.57 0.21
N PHE A 29 0.58 3.82 -0.19
CA PHE A 29 -0.57 3.55 0.66
C PHE A 29 -0.56 2.06 0.99
N ALA A 30 -0.79 1.70 2.23
CA ALA A 30 -0.87 0.32 2.67
C ALA A 30 -2.28 0.05 3.23
N ALA A 31 -2.95 -0.97 2.72
CA ALA A 31 -4.34 -1.25 3.06
C ALA A 31 -4.50 -2.69 3.54
N PRO A 32 -4.82 -2.92 4.79
CA PRO A 32 -4.98 -1.95 5.88
C PRO A 32 -3.66 -1.48 6.49
N GLY A 33 -2.54 -2.13 6.11
CA GLY A 33 -1.24 -1.78 6.61
C GLY A 33 -1.01 -2.28 8.04
N ASN A 34 0.08 -1.82 8.64
CA ASN A 34 0.37 -2.13 10.05
C ASN A 34 1.12 -0.96 10.70
N ALA A 35 1.29 -1.05 12.02
CA ALA A 35 1.89 0.04 12.79
C ALA A 35 3.34 0.34 12.40
N TYR A 36 4.07 -0.65 11.92
CA TYR A 36 5.47 -0.46 11.54
C TYR A 36 5.63 0.43 10.31
N ASN A 37 4.58 0.56 9.50
CA ASN A 37 4.64 1.42 8.31
C ASN A 37 4.77 2.90 8.65
N LYS A 38 4.52 3.28 9.89
CA LYS A 38 4.66 4.68 10.32
C LYS A 38 6.09 5.21 10.21
N VAL A 39 7.08 4.31 10.25
CA VAL A 39 8.49 4.72 10.15
C VAL A 39 8.96 4.80 8.69
N ILE A 40 8.12 4.42 7.75
CA ILE A 40 8.46 4.45 6.33
C ILE A 40 8.09 5.81 5.75
N LYS A 41 9.06 6.44 5.11
CA LYS A 41 8.85 7.75 4.48
C LYS A 41 7.78 7.66 3.41
N ASN A 42 6.86 8.63 3.44
CA ASN A 42 5.79 8.74 2.44
C ASN A 42 4.83 7.54 2.40
N CYS A 43 4.73 6.80 3.50
CA CYS A 43 3.83 5.67 3.59
C CYS A 43 2.68 5.99 4.55
N GLU A 44 1.46 5.70 4.11
CA GLU A 44 0.27 5.93 4.90
C GLU A 44 -0.59 4.68 4.91
N ASN A 45 -1.05 4.28 6.11
CA ASN A 45 -1.99 3.18 6.23
C ASN A 45 -3.41 3.68 5.94
N VAL A 46 -4.18 2.93 5.15
CA VAL A 46 -5.55 3.28 4.83
C VAL A 46 -6.46 2.09 5.14
N ASN A 47 -7.65 2.38 5.64
CA ASN A 47 -8.59 1.34 6.03
C ASN A 47 -9.54 1.01 4.88
N LEU A 48 -9.15 0.03 4.07
CA LEU A 48 -9.94 -0.45 2.94
C LEU A 48 -10.34 -1.89 3.23
N LYS A 49 -11.63 -2.17 3.29
CA LYS A 49 -12.15 -3.46 3.77
C LYS A 49 -12.56 -4.42 2.68
N THR A 50 -12.97 -3.91 1.52
CA THR A 50 -13.48 -4.75 0.45
C THR A 50 -12.72 -4.48 -0.85
N SER A 51 -12.89 -5.38 -1.83
CA SER A 51 -12.30 -5.18 -3.15
C SER A 51 -12.80 -3.92 -3.80
N ASP A 52 -14.09 -3.58 -3.59
CA ASP A 52 -14.67 -2.36 -4.15
C ASP A 52 -14.04 -1.13 -3.52
N ASP A 53 -13.77 -1.16 -2.21
CA ASP A 53 -13.10 -0.05 -1.53
C ASP A 53 -11.71 0.17 -2.11
N ILE A 54 -11.00 -0.91 -2.38
CA ILE A 54 -9.65 -0.85 -2.95
C ILE A 54 -9.70 -0.26 -4.36
N LEU A 55 -10.63 -0.73 -5.18
CA LEU A 55 -10.78 -0.23 -6.54
C LEU A 55 -11.13 1.27 -6.54
N ASN A 56 -12.09 1.67 -5.72
CA ASN A 56 -12.50 3.06 -5.65
C ASN A 56 -11.37 3.95 -5.16
N PHE A 57 -10.60 3.49 -4.18
CA PHE A 57 -9.45 4.23 -3.68
C PHE A 57 -8.38 4.39 -4.76
N ALA A 58 -8.10 3.31 -5.48
CA ALA A 58 -7.09 3.34 -6.55
C ALA A 58 -7.47 4.34 -7.63
N LEU A 59 -8.74 4.40 -7.98
CA LEU A 59 -9.22 5.35 -8.99
C LEU A 59 -9.19 6.78 -8.47
N LYS A 60 -9.61 6.98 -7.23
CA LYS A 60 -9.67 8.32 -6.63
C LYS A 60 -8.28 8.92 -6.47
N GLU A 61 -7.32 8.12 -6.00
CA GLU A 61 -5.96 8.57 -5.74
C GLU A 61 -5.04 8.45 -6.96
N LYS A 62 -5.54 7.92 -8.06
CA LYS A 62 -4.76 7.73 -9.29
C LYS A 62 -3.52 6.88 -9.02
N ILE A 63 -3.74 5.73 -8.41
CA ILE A 63 -2.68 4.79 -8.07
C ILE A 63 -2.06 4.24 -9.36
N ASP A 64 -0.74 4.28 -9.45
CA ASP A 64 -0.01 3.79 -10.62
C ASP A 64 0.25 2.29 -10.57
N LEU A 65 0.41 1.73 -9.36
CA LEU A 65 0.73 0.32 -9.19
C LEU A 65 0.07 -0.20 -7.91
N THR A 66 -0.60 -1.34 -8.01
CA THR A 66 -1.19 -2.01 -6.85
C THR A 66 -0.51 -3.36 -6.67
N ILE A 67 0.00 -3.60 -5.46
CA ILE A 67 0.64 -4.85 -5.09
C ILE A 67 -0.25 -5.56 -4.09
N VAL A 68 -0.66 -6.79 -4.40
CA VAL A 68 -1.47 -7.60 -3.49
C VAL A 68 -0.57 -8.62 -2.82
N GLY A 69 -0.31 -8.41 -1.53
CA GLY A 69 0.54 -9.29 -0.76
C GLY A 69 -0.21 -10.31 0.09
N SER A 70 -1.53 -10.16 0.20
CA SER A 70 -2.37 -11.02 1.01
C SER A 70 -3.16 -11.99 0.13
N GLU A 71 -3.02 -13.28 0.37
CA GLU A 71 -3.77 -14.30 -0.35
C GLU A 71 -5.26 -14.26 -0.03
N GLU A 72 -5.63 -13.71 1.09
CA GLU A 72 -7.03 -13.62 1.51
C GLU A 72 -7.88 -12.77 0.58
N LEU A 73 -7.24 -11.89 -0.19
CA LEU A 73 -7.94 -10.99 -1.09
C LEU A 73 -7.92 -11.47 -2.54
N LEU A 74 -7.31 -12.61 -2.78
CA LEU A 74 -7.32 -13.24 -4.07
C LEU A 74 -8.48 -14.27 -4.17
#